data_0b065ee24aab2ddb44c4c1b1e91b1d8e
#
_entry.id   0b065ee24aab2ddb44c4c1b1e91b1d8e
#
_cell.length_a   1.000
_cell.length_b   1.000
_cell.length_c   1.000
_cell.angle_alpha   90.00
_cell.angle_beta   90.00
_cell.angle_gamma   90.00
#
_symmetry.space_group_name_H-M   'P 1'
#
loop_
_entity.id
_entity.type
_entity.pdbx_description
1 polymer ?
#
loop_
_entity_poly.entity_id
_entity_poly.type
_entity_poly.pdbx_seq_one_letter_code
_entity_poly.pdbx_strand_id
1 'polypeptide(L)'
;MNPIAFNLGPLSIYWYSILIALAFGIGIILASYHAEQRGVNLDKFTNLVLLVIPAAIIGARLYYVIFNWGYYSANPLEIPAVWHGGLAVHGGILGGFLAGFWYIRRHKDLKLWMLADIIAPSLILGQAIGRWGNFFNQEAHGGPVSKEFISKFPDFIQKGMYIDGLYYHPTFLYESLWNLLVFFVLLYILKRKSLPNGIVTMTYLILYSVGRFFIESLRTDSLMFGPFRMAQVVSIAAIIFASAFIYFKLKKSKSIEK
;
A
#
# COMPACT_ATOMS: atom_id res chain seq x y z
N MET A 1 -20.40 -12.47 0.09
CA MET A 1 -20.24 -12.22 -1.38
C MET A 1 -19.45 -13.37 -2.01
N ASN A 2 -19.41 -13.51 -3.34
CA ASN A 2 -18.53 -14.48 -3.97
C ASN A 2 -17.16 -13.80 -4.23
N PRO A 3 -16.06 -14.25 -3.59
CA PRO A 3 -14.73 -13.69 -3.82
C PRO A 3 -14.13 -14.08 -5.18
N ILE A 4 -14.67 -15.14 -5.82
CA ILE A 4 -14.25 -15.62 -7.13
C ILE A 4 -14.94 -14.77 -8.20
N ALA A 5 -14.16 -14.14 -9.08
CA ALA A 5 -14.68 -13.39 -10.22
C ALA A 5 -15.14 -14.32 -11.34
N PHE A 6 -14.29 -15.27 -11.71
CA PHE A 6 -14.58 -16.29 -12.71
C PHE A 6 -13.57 -17.45 -12.62
N ASN A 7 -13.91 -18.58 -13.26
CA ASN A 7 -13.05 -19.76 -13.34
C ASN A 7 -12.54 -19.96 -14.77
N LEU A 8 -11.25 -20.25 -14.91
CA LEU A 8 -10.61 -20.68 -16.15
C LEU A 8 -10.18 -22.15 -16.00
N GLY A 9 -11.09 -23.06 -16.31
CA GLY A 9 -10.88 -24.49 -16.05
C GLY A 9 -10.69 -24.73 -14.55
N PRO A 10 -9.58 -25.35 -14.11
CA PRO A 10 -9.32 -25.61 -12.69
C PRO A 10 -8.84 -24.36 -11.90
N LEU A 11 -8.55 -23.26 -12.58
CA LEU A 11 -8.01 -22.05 -11.97
C LEU A 11 -9.13 -21.07 -11.61
N SER A 12 -9.29 -20.76 -10.32
CA SER A 12 -10.20 -19.72 -9.83
C SER A 12 -9.50 -18.37 -9.80
N ILE A 13 -10.06 -17.37 -10.48
CA ILE A 13 -9.58 -15.99 -10.49
C ILE A 13 -10.40 -15.18 -9.47
N TYR A 14 -9.72 -14.61 -8.51
CA TYR A 14 -10.32 -13.83 -7.42
C TYR A 14 -10.40 -12.34 -7.77
N TRP A 15 -11.46 -11.67 -7.35
CA TRP A 15 -11.60 -10.21 -7.48
C TRP A 15 -10.42 -9.46 -6.87
N TYR A 16 -9.93 -9.94 -5.72
CA TYR A 16 -8.75 -9.37 -5.07
C TYR A 16 -7.52 -9.36 -6.00
N SER A 17 -7.26 -10.47 -6.69
CA SER A 17 -6.12 -10.58 -7.62
C SER A 17 -6.25 -9.64 -8.81
N ILE A 18 -7.46 -9.49 -9.36
CA ILE A 18 -7.74 -8.57 -10.48
C ILE A 18 -7.50 -7.13 -10.05
N LEU A 19 -8.02 -6.75 -8.87
CA LEU A 19 -7.87 -5.38 -8.35
C LEU A 19 -6.40 -5.05 -8.04
N ILE A 20 -5.65 -6.00 -7.51
CA ILE A 20 -4.21 -5.83 -7.26
C ILE A 20 -3.45 -5.68 -8.58
N ALA A 21 -3.72 -6.52 -9.58
CA ALA A 21 -3.08 -6.42 -10.90
C ALA A 21 -3.41 -5.07 -11.57
N LEU A 22 -4.66 -4.62 -11.49
CA LEU A 22 -5.10 -3.32 -12.00
C LEU A 22 -4.39 -2.17 -11.26
N ALA A 23 -4.29 -2.24 -9.93
CA ALA A 23 -3.61 -1.25 -9.10
C ALA A 23 -2.12 -1.14 -9.46
N PHE A 24 -1.45 -2.27 -9.69
CA PHE A 24 -0.07 -2.30 -10.15
C PHE A 24 0.07 -1.68 -11.55
N GLY A 25 -0.76 -2.09 -12.52
CA GLY A 25 -0.73 -1.56 -13.88
C GLY A 25 -0.92 -0.04 -13.92
N ILE A 26 -1.97 0.47 -13.29
CA ILE A 26 -2.23 1.91 -13.18
C ILE A 26 -1.08 2.61 -12.44
N GLY A 27 -0.58 2.02 -11.34
CA GLY A 27 0.51 2.56 -10.54
C GLY A 27 1.80 2.71 -11.34
N ILE A 28 2.17 1.72 -12.16
CA ILE A 28 3.37 1.77 -13.01
C ILE A 28 3.22 2.86 -14.08
N ILE A 29 2.07 2.91 -14.77
CA ILE A 29 1.80 3.92 -15.81
C ILE A 29 1.91 5.33 -15.21
N LEU A 30 1.26 5.57 -14.08
CA LEU A 30 1.26 6.86 -13.41
C LEU A 30 2.67 7.25 -12.92
N ALA A 31 3.40 6.31 -12.31
CA ALA A 31 4.76 6.56 -11.84
C ALA A 31 5.73 6.82 -13.01
N SER A 32 5.61 6.08 -14.12
CA SER A 32 6.39 6.31 -15.35
C SER A 32 6.13 7.69 -15.93
N TYR A 33 4.86 8.10 -16.02
CA TYR A 33 4.48 9.45 -16.46
C TYR A 33 5.13 10.54 -15.59
N HIS A 34 5.06 10.40 -14.26
CA HIS A 34 5.68 11.37 -13.37
C HIS A 34 7.21 11.31 -13.36
N ALA A 35 7.81 10.16 -13.62
CA ALA A 35 9.25 10.00 -13.79
C ALA A 35 9.73 10.82 -14.98
N GLU A 36 9.05 10.72 -16.12
CA GLU A 36 9.34 11.50 -17.31
C GLU A 36 9.20 13.01 -17.07
N GLN A 37 8.10 13.44 -16.43
CA GLN A 37 7.87 14.85 -16.08
C GLN A 37 8.93 15.44 -15.14
N ARG A 38 9.61 14.60 -14.37
CA ARG A 38 10.71 14.96 -13.46
C ARG A 38 12.10 14.77 -14.08
N GLY A 39 12.18 14.40 -15.37
CA GLY A 39 13.43 14.22 -16.11
C GLY A 39 14.21 12.96 -15.68
N VAL A 40 13.54 11.96 -15.14
CA VAL A 40 14.15 10.66 -14.87
C VAL A 40 14.22 9.87 -16.18
N ASN A 41 15.36 9.25 -16.43
CA ASN A 41 15.53 8.36 -17.59
C ASN A 41 14.56 7.17 -17.46
N LEU A 42 13.64 7.03 -18.44
CA LEU A 42 12.57 6.03 -18.40
C LEU A 42 13.10 4.61 -18.49
N ASP A 43 14.18 4.35 -19.22
CA ASP A 43 14.76 3.01 -19.30
C ASP A 43 15.28 2.56 -17.93
N LYS A 44 15.97 3.48 -17.21
CA LYS A 44 16.43 3.19 -15.85
C LYS A 44 15.27 3.04 -14.87
N PHE A 45 14.22 3.83 -15.03
CA PHE A 45 13.02 3.68 -14.18
C PHE A 45 12.30 2.36 -14.45
N THR A 46 12.15 1.97 -15.72
CA THR A 46 11.56 0.69 -16.11
C THR A 46 12.39 -0.49 -15.58
N ASN A 47 13.72 -0.43 -15.72
CA ASN A 47 14.61 -1.46 -15.18
C ASN A 47 14.53 -1.54 -13.64
N LEU A 48 14.37 -0.41 -12.95
CA LEU A 48 14.11 -0.38 -11.51
C LEU A 48 12.81 -1.12 -11.17
N VAL A 49 11.72 -0.85 -11.89
CA VAL A 49 10.43 -1.50 -11.67
C VAL A 49 10.51 -3.00 -11.95
N LEU A 50 11.15 -3.38 -13.07
CA LEU A 50 11.36 -4.79 -13.45
C LEU A 50 12.24 -5.57 -12.46
N LEU A 51 13.12 -4.90 -11.73
CA LEU A 51 13.90 -5.50 -10.66
C LEU A 51 13.13 -5.59 -9.34
N VAL A 52 12.43 -4.50 -8.96
CA VAL A 52 11.77 -4.38 -7.65
C VAL A 52 10.59 -5.34 -7.52
N ILE A 53 9.79 -5.52 -8.58
CA ILE A 53 8.59 -6.37 -8.52
C ILE A 53 8.96 -7.85 -8.26
N PRO A 54 9.82 -8.50 -9.04
CA PRO A 54 10.24 -9.87 -8.74
C PRO A 54 10.93 -9.99 -7.37
N ALA A 55 11.78 -9.02 -7.00
CA ALA A 55 12.45 -9.04 -5.71
C ALA A 55 11.44 -8.93 -4.54
N ALA A 56 10.37 -8.16 -4.70
CA ALA A 56 9.30 -8.10 -3.70
C ALA A 56 8.56 -9.45 -3.60
N ILE A 57 8.26 -10.12 -4.70
CA ILE A 57 7.60 -11.44 -4.70
C ILE A 57 8.50 -12.47 -4.02
N ILE A 58 9.79 -12.51 -4.38
CA ILE A 58 10.77 -13.41 -3.78
C ILE A 58 10.93 -13.13 -2.29
N GLY A 59 11.04 -11.86 -1.92
CA GLY A 59 11.13 -11.45 -0.51
C GLY A 59 9.89 -11.84 0.30
N ALA A 60 8.69 -11.64 -0.27
CA ALA A 60 7.43 -12.05 0.35
C ALA A 60 7.38 -13.57 0.61
N ARG A 61 7.83 -14.35 -0.38
CA ARG A 61 7.87 -15.81 -0.26
C ARG A 61 8.92 -16.28 0.74
N LEU A 62 10.13 -15.77 0.66
CA LEU A 62 11.21 -16.14 1.59
C LEU A 62 10.84 -15.82 3.04
N TYR A 63 10.27 -14.65 3.29
CA TYR A 63 9.81 -14.29 4.63
C TYR A 63 8.75 -15.29 5.14
N TYR A 64 7.75 -15.61 4.31
CA TYR A 64 6.71 -16.55 4.68
C TYR A 64 7.28 -17.95 4.96
N VAL A 65 8.18 -18.44 4.11
CA VAL A 65 8.85 -19.75 4.26
C VAL A 65 9.64 -19.80 5.56
N ILE A 66 10.44 -18.78 5.85
CA ILE A 66 11.24 -18.71 7.09
C ILE A 66 10.36 -18.83 8.34
N PHE A 67 9.25 -18.09 8.38
CA PHE A 67 8.34 -18.11 9.54
C PHE A 67 7.46 -19.38 9.62
N ASN A 68 7.43 -20.18 8.56
CA ASN A 68 6.73 -21.48 8.52
C ASN A 68 7.69 -22.64 8.25
N TRP A 69 8.94 -22.51 8.71
CA TRP A 69 10.02 -23.46 8.40
C TRP A 69 9.70 -24.92 8.76
N GLY A 70 8.92 -25.15 9.83
CA GLY A 70 8.50 -26.50 10.22
C GLY A 70 7.78 -27.26 9.10
N TYR A 71 6.91 -26.59 8.32
CA TYR A 71 6.24 -27.18 7.16
C TYR A 71 7.19 -27.30 5.95
N TYR A 72 7.93 -26.23 5.63
CA TYR A 72 8.74 -26.18 4.41
C TYR A 72 10.01 -27.03 4.47
N SER A 73 10.55 -27.30 5.67
CA SER A 73 11.67 -28.24 5.83
C SER A 73 11.27 -29.67 5.47
N ALA A 74 10.02 -30.06 5.70
CA ALA A 74 9.49 -31.38 5.30
C ALA A 74 8.99 -31.41 3.84
N ASN A 75 8.70 -30.22 3.25
CA ASN A 75 8.15 -30.11 1.90
C ASN A 75 8.94 -29.08 1.05
N PRO A 76 10.24 -29.32 0.74
CA PRO A 76 11.09 -28.33 0.10
C PRO A 76 10.65 -27.93 -1.33
N LEU A 77 9.93 -28.80 -2.03
CA LEU A 77 9.37 -28.50 -3.35
C LEU A 77 8.27 -27.44 -3.31
N GLU A 78 7.64 -27.24 -2.16
CA GLU A 78 6.65 -26.19 -1.95
C GLU A 78 7.28 -24.79 -1.76
N ILE A 79 8.60 -24.69 -1.50
CA ILE A 79 9.27 -23.40 -1.28
C ILE A 79 9.08 -22.44 -2.49
N PRO A 80 9.28 -22.83 -3.76
CA PRO A 80 9.06 -21.96 -4.90
C PRO A 80 7.59 -21.80 -5.32
N ALA A 81 6.67 -22.59 -4.77
CA ALA A 81 5.27 -22.67 -5.22
C ALA A 81 4.42 -21.47 -4.75
N VAL A 82 4.70 -20.27 -5.30
CA VAL A 82 3.96 -19.03 -4.98
C VAL A 82 2.49 -19.07 -5.38
N TRP A 83 2.11 -19.94 -6.31
CA TRP A 83 0.72 -20.16 -6.76
C TRP A 83 -0.16 -20.89 -5.74
N HIS A 84 0.43 -21.51 -4.73
CA HIS A 84 -0.31 -22.06 -3.57
C HIS A 84 -0.54 -20.99 -2.48
N GLY A 85 -0.21 -19.72 -2.74
CA GLY A 85 -0.29 -18.66 -1.75
C GLY A 85 0.96 -18.57 -0.87
N GLY A 86 0.81 -18.06 0.35
CA GLY A 86 1.93 -17.94 1.30
C GLY A 86 2.93 -16.85 0.92
N LEU A 87 2.45 -15.62 0.80
CA LEU A 87 3.24 -14.42 0.55
C LEU A 87 3.05 -13.45 1.72
N ALA A 88 4.15 -13.08 2.40
CA ALA A 88 4.14 -12.15 3.51
C ALA A 88 4.44 -10.72 3.05
N VAL A 89 3.54 -9.79 3.33
CA VAL A 89 3.67 -8.38 2.93
C VAL A 89 4.98 -7.75 3.43
N HIS A 90 5.38 -8.04 4.67
CA HIS A 90 6.63 -7.52 5.24
C HIS A 90 7.87 -7.95 4.45
N GLY A 91 7.90 -9.21 4.03
CA GLY A 91 8.97 -9.72 3.17
C GLY A 91 9.00 -9.06 1.80
N GLY A 92 7.82 -8.78 1.23
CA GLY A 92 7.69 -8.06 -0.04
C GLY A 92 8.22 -6.63 0.04
N ILE A 93 7.86 -5.90 1.10
CA ILE A 93 8.37 -4.54 1.34
C ILE A 93 9.88 -4.56 1.49
N LEU A 94 10.43 -5.48 2.30
CA LEU A 94 11.87 -5.58 2.53
C LEU A 94 12.62 -5.94 1.25
N GLY A 95 12.17 -6.96 0.52
CA GLY A 95 12.81 -7.41 -0.73
C GLY A 95 12.79 -6.32 -1.81
N GLY A 96 11.63 -5.69 -2.02
CA GLY A 96 11.51 -4.57 -2.96
C GLY A 96 12.36 -3.37 -2.59
N PHE A 97 12.39 -3.00 -1.30
CA PHE A 97 13.20 -1.89 -0.80
C PHE A 97 14.70 -2.16 -0.98
N LEU A 98 15.18 -3.34 -0.60
CA LEU A 98 16.59 -3.70 -0.73
C LEU A 98 17.05 -3.71 -2.19
N ALA A 99 16.26 -4.28 -3.09
CA ALA A 99 16.54 -4.31 -4.52
C ALA A 99 16.54 -2.89 -5.12
N GLY A 100 15.54 -2.08 -4.80
CA GLY A 100 15.44 -0.70 -5.26
C GLY A 100 16.58 0.17 -4.74
N PHE A 101 16.91 0.04 -3.46
CA PHE A 101 18.02 0.77 -2.84
C PHE A 101 19.37 0.38 -3.47
N TRP A 102 19.60 -0.91 -3.68
CA TRP A 102 20.79 -1.40 -4.38
C TRP A 102 20.88 -0.84 -5.79
N TYR A 103 19.80 -0.88 -6.56
CA TYR A 103 19.76 -0.36 -7.92
C TYR A 103 20.08 1.14 -7.97
N ILE A 104 19.44 1.94 -7.11
CA ILE A 104 19.64 3.39 -7.03
C ILE A 104 21.09 3.72 -6.65
N ARG A 105 21.71 2.94 -5.74
CA ARG A 105 23.12 3.11 -5.37
C ARG A 105 24.09 2.88 -6.53
N ARG A 106 23.72 2.02 -7.50
CA ARG A 106 24.51 1.75 -8.71
C ARG A 106 24.35 2.82 -9.79
N HIS A 107 23.27 3.60 -9.76
CA HIS A 107 22.95 4.64 -10.75
C HIS A 107 22.95 6.02 -10.09
N LYS A 108 24.10 6.72 -10.14
CA LYS A 108 24.34 8.01 -9.45
C LYS A 108 23.40 9.15 -9.86
N ASP A 109 22.82 9.07 -11.05
CA ASP A 109 21.84 10.01 -11.58
C ASP A 109 20.43 9.82 -10.98
N LEU A 110 20.16 8.67 -10.35
CA LEU A 110 18.90 8.42 -9.66
C LEU A 110 18.98 8.91 -8.21
N LYS A 111 18.00 9.70 -7.81
CA LYS A 111 17.90 10.24 -6.43
C LYS A 111 16.77 9.55 -5.70
N LEU A 112 17.09 8.85 -4.61
CA LEU A 112 16.14 8.08 -3.80
C LEU A 112 14.87 8.87 -3.45
N TRP A 113 15.01 10.05 -2.87
CA TRP A 113 13.87 10.87 -2.46
C TRP A 113 13.03 11.39 -3.62
N MET A 114 13.64 11.62 -4.78
CA MET A 114 12.90 12.02 -5.98
C MET A 114 12.06 10.86 -6.51
N LEU A 115 12.61 9.64 -6.55
CA LEU A 115 11.89 8.45 -6.96
C LEU A 115 10.79 8.09 -5.97
N ALA A 116 11.05 8.21 -4.66
CA ALA A 116 10.04 8.01 -3.64
C ALA A 116 8.85 8.97 -3.80
N ASP A 117 9.12 10.26 -4.08
CA ASP A 117 8.07 11.26 -4.33
C ASP A 117 7.25 10.95 -5.60
N ILE A 118 7.89 10.43 -6.64
CA ILE A 118 7.23 10.01 -7.89
C ILE A 118 6.31 8.81 -7.65
N ILE A 119 6.72 7.87 -6.82
CA ILE A 119 6.02 6.61 -6.55
C ILE A 119 4.87 6.80 -5.53
N ALA A 120 5.00 7.73 -4.58
CA ALA A 120 4.06 7.90 -3.48
C ALA A 120 2.58 8.08 -3.92
N PRO A 121 2.23 8.89 -4.96
CA PRO A 121 0.85 8.97 -5.45
C PRO A 121 0.34 7.64 -6.03
N SER A 122 1.20 6.92 -6.76
CA SER A 122 0.84 5.60 -7.32
C SER A 122 0.59 4.57 -6.22
N LEU A 123 1.38 4.62 -5.15
CA LEU A 123 1.25 3.72 -4.01
C LEU A 123 -0.08 3.93 -3.27
N ILE A 124 -0.44 5.18 -2.96
CA ILE A 124 -1.70 5.47 -2.25
C ILE A 124 -2.93 5.18 -3.12
N LEU A 125 -2.85 5.40 -4.43
CA LEU A 125 -3.91 5.02 -5.37
C LEU A 125 -4.07 3.49 -5.40
N GLY A 126 -2.97 2.75 -5.46
CA GLY A 126 -2.99 1.29 -5.36
C GLY A 126 -3.62 0.80 -4.06
N GLN A 127 -3.34 1.45 -2.93
CA GLN A 127 -3.99 1.16 -1.66
C GLN A 127 -5.50 1.46 -1.71
N ALA A 128 -5.93 2.57 -2.33
CA ALA A 128 -7.35 2.89 -2.49
C ALA A 128 -8.10 1.80 -3.28
N ILE A 129 -7.52 1.33 -4.38
CA ILE A 129 -8.07 0.25 -5.21
C ILE A 129 -8.06 -1.08 -4.43
N GLY A 130 -6.96 -1.40 -3.76
CA GLY A 130 -6.80 -2.65 -3.02
C GLY A 130 -7.82 -2.84 -1.89
N ARG A 131 -8.33 -1.74 -1.30
CA ARG A 131 -9.40 -1.82 -0.27
C ARG A 131 -10.69 -2.44 -0.78
N TRP A 132 -11.00 -2.32 -2.05
CA TRP A 132 -12.13 -3.03 -2.65
C TRP A 132 -11.93 -4.55 -2.68
N GLY A 133 -10.69 -5.03 -2.69
CA GLY A 133 -10.40 -6.46 -2.52
C GLY A 133 -10.87 -6.98 -1.15
N ASN A 134 -10.66 -6.22 -0.07
CA ASN A 134 -11.18 -6.58 1.26
C ASN A 134 -12.72 -6.64 1.27
N PHE A 135 -13.41 -5.77 0.52
CA PHE A 135 -14.86 -5.81 0.37
C PHE A 135 -15.35 -7.12 -0.27
N PHE A 136 -14.72 -7.56 -1.37
CA PHE A 136 -15.09 -8.82 -2.03
C PHE A 136 -14.76 -10.05 -1.17
N ASN A 137 -13.68 -9.99 -0.39
CA ASN A 137 -13.31 -11.05 0.54
C ASN A 137 -14.12 -10.99 1.85
N GLN A 138 -14.89 -9.92 2.09
CA GLN A 138 -15.62 -9.66 3.35
C GLN A 138 -14.70 -9.71 4.59
N GLU A 139 -13.49 -9.17 4.46
CA GLU A 139 -12.46 -9.13 5.50
C GLU A 139 -12.11 -7.71 5.91
N ALA A 140 -11.39 -7.55 7.03
CA ALA A 140 -10.87 -6.26 7.50
C ALA A 140 -11.95 -5.19 7.70
N HIS A 141 -13.18 -5.61 8.00
CA HIS A 141 -14.30 -4.72 8.28
C HIS A 141 -14.25 -4.16 9.72
N GLY A 142 -15.12 -3.17 9.99
CA GLY A 142 -15.25 -2.62 11.35
C GLY A 142 -16.21 -3.43 12.23
N GLY A 143 -16.59 -2.88 13.35
CA GLY A 143 -17.56 -3.49 14.27
C GLY A 143 -18.98 -3.57 13.70
N PRO A 144 -19.90 -4.32 14.36
CA PRO A 144 -21.29 -4.45 13.95
C PRO A 144 -22.01 -3.11 14.01
N VAL A 145 -22.95 -2.90 13.06
CA VAL A 145 -23.77 -1.68 12.98
C VAL A 145 -25.26 -2.02 12.82
N SER A 146 -26.11 -1.04 13.08
CA SER A 146 -27.55 -1.19 12.87
C SER A 146 -27.91 -1.21 11.38
N LYS A 147 -29.06 -1.83 11.05
CA LYS A 147 -29.62 -1.81 9.70
C LYS A 147 -29.92 -0.37 9.25
N GLU A 148 -30.34 0.50 10.15
CA GLU A 148 -30.59 1.91 9.87
C GLU A 148 -29.30 2.64 9.48
N PHE A 149 -28.17 2.33 10.12
CA PHE A 149 -26.88 2.92 9.76
C PHE A 149 -26.46 2.50 8.35
N ILE A 150 -26.48 1.19 8.05
CA ILE A 150 -25.99 0.68 6.76
C ILE A 150 -26.92 1.05 5.60
N SER A 151 -28.23 1.30 5.85
CA SER A 151 -29.18 1.72 4.81
C SER A 151 -28.85 3.09 4.19
N LYS A 152 -27.95 3.87 4.79
CA LYS A 152 -27.43 5.13 4.21
C LYS A 152 -26.44 4.90 3.05
N PHE A 153 -25.99 3.67 2.87
CA PHE A 153 -25.06 3.30 1.81
C PHE A 153 -25.81 2.64 0.62
N PRO A 154 -25.23 2.65 -0.58
CA PRO A 154 -25.80 1.95 -1.73
C PRO A 154 -26.06 0.45 -1.47
N ASP A 155 -27.08 -0.12 -2.09
CA ASP A 155 -27.53 -1.49 -1.87
C ASP A 155 -26.44 -2.55 -2.01
N PHE A 156 -25.51 -2.37 -2.96
CA PHE A 156 -24.41 -3.32 -3.14
C PHE A 156 -23.45 -3.32 -1.96
N ILE A 157 -23.25 -2.17 -1.30
CA ILE A 157 -22.44 -2.06 -0.07
C ILE A 157 -23.18 -2.70 1.09
N GLN A 158 -24.50 -2.42 1.24
CA GLN A 158 -25.31 -3.05 2.27
C GLN A 158 -25.25 -4.58 2.17
N LYS A 159 -25.41 -5.13 0.97
CA LYS A 159 -25.32 -6.58 0.71
C LYS A 159 -23.94 -7.15 1.00
N GLY A 160 -22.88 -6.44 0.61
CA GLY A 160 -21.50 -6.86 0.84
C GLY A 160 -21.07 -6.82 2.29
N MET A 161 -21.64 -5.89 3.06
CA MET A 161 -21.36 -5.74 4.50
C MET A 161 -22.31 -6.51 5.41
N TYR A 162 -23.21 -7.33 4.85
CA TYR A 162 -24.02 -8.29 5.59
C TYR A 162 -23.26 -9.62 5.64
N ILE A 163 -22.69 -9.93 6.80
CA ILE A 163 -21.81 -11.07 7.03
C ILE A 163 -22.33 -11.82 8.27
N ASP A 164 -22.54 -13.11 8.15
CA ASP A 164 -22.98 -14.00 9.24
C ASP A 164 -24.20 -13.47 10.05
N GLY A 165 -25.15 -12.86 9.33
CA GLY A 165 -26.41 -12.37 9.92
C GLY A 165 -26.34 -10.95 10.52
N LEU A 166 -25.19 -10.27 10.45
CA LEU A 166 -24.98 -8.92 10.97
C LEU A 166 -24.47 -7.96 9.91
N TYR A 167 -24.76 -6.68 10.08
CA TYR A 167 -24.15 -5.62 9.28
C TYR A 167 -22.91 -5.08 9.98
N TYR A 168 -21.88 -4.73 9.19
CA TYR A 168 -20.60 -4.23 9.69
C TYR A 168 -20.24 -2.86 9.08
N HIS A 169 -19.40 -2.10 9.79
CA HIS A 169 -18.84 -0.85 9.28
C HIS A 169 -18.03 -1.09 8.00
N PRO A 170 -18.33 -0.37 6.90
CA PRO A 170 -17.60 -0.49 5.63
C PRO A 170 -16.27 0.26 5.68
N THR A 171 -15.33 -0.19 6.52
CA THR A 171 -14.02 0.42 6.70
C THR A 171 -13.20 0.45 5.42
N PHE A 172 -13.39 -0.53 4.54
CA PHE A 172 -12.78 -0.54 3.19
C PHE A 172 -13.13 0.73 2.41
N LEU A 173 -14.39 1.19 2.48
CA LEU A 173 -14.85 2.38 1.77
C LEU A 173 -14.23 3.64 2.38
N TYR A 174 -14.20 3.73 3.72
CA TYR A 174 -13.59 4.87 4.41
C TYR A 174 -12.11 5.00 4.07
N GLU A 175 -11.37 3.88 4.12
CA GLU A 175 -9.95 3.86 3.74
C GLU A 175 -9.76 4.17 2.25
N SER A 176 -10.60 3.65 1.36
CA SER A 176 -10.51 3.91 -0.08
C SER A 176 -10.74 5.39 -0.39
N LEU A 177 -11.79 6.00 0.17
CA LEU A 177 -12.10 7.42 -0.05
C LEU A 177 -11.03 8.33 0.56
N TRP A 178 -10.54 8.02 1.76
CA TRP A 178 -9.43 8.74 2.37
C TRP A 178 -8.17 8.68 1.51
N ASN A 179 -7.78 7.48 1.07
CA ASN A 179 -6.61 7.28 0.22
C ASN A 179 -6.74 8.00 -1.12
N LEU A 180 -7.95 8.04 -1.69
CA LEU A 180 -8.22 8.78 -2.92
C LEU A 180 -8.08 10.31 -2.69
N LEU A 181 -8.56 10.83 -1.56
CA LEU A 181 -8.34 12.23 -1.18
C LEU A 181 -6.83 12.52 -1.07
N VAL A 182 -6.11 11.68 -0.34
CA VAL A 182 -4.65 11.81 -0.19
C VAL A 182 -3.95 11.76 -1.55
N PHE A 183 -4.37 10.88 -2.45
CA PHE A 183 -3.84 10.80 -3.81
C PHE A 183 -3.89 12.15 -4.53
N PHE A 184 -5.03 12.85 -4.53
CA PHE A 184 -5.16 14.16 -5.16
C PHE A 184 -4.31 15.23 -4.48
N VAL A 185 -4.19 15.19 -3.15
CA VAL A 185 -3.30 16.09 -2.40
C VAL A 185 -1.83 15.86 -2.82
N LEU A 186 -1.40 14.61 -2.91
CA LEU A 186 -0.02 14.28 -3.33
C LEU A 186 0.26 14.69 -4.77
N LEU A 187 -0.70 14.51 -5.70
CA LEU A 187 -0.56 14.99 -7.08
C LEU A 187 -0.41 16.51 -7.14
N TYR A 188 -1.19 17.24 -6.35
CA TYR A 188 -1.08 18.68 -6.26
C TYR A 188 0.30 19.13 -5.76
N ILE A 189 0.82 18.49 -4.70
CA ILE A 189 2.14 18.79 -4.13
C ILE A 189 3.24 18.38 -5.12
N LEU A 190 3.12 17.23 -5.78
CA LEU A 190 4.11 16.72 -6.72
C LEU A 190 4.31 17.67 -7.93
N LYS A 191 3.27 18.40 -8.36
CA LYS A 191 3.39 19.42 -9.42
C LYS A 191 4.27 20.60 -9.01
N ARG A 192 4.47 20.86 -7.72
CA ARG A 192 5.29 21.96 -7.21
C ARG A 192 6.78 21.61 -7.25
N LYS A 193 7.43 21.91 -8.38
CA LYS A 193 8.87 21.61 -8.60
C LYS A 193 9.83 22.34 -7.64
N SER A 194 9.38 23.41 -6.99
CA SER A 194 10.18 24.19 -6.01
C SER A 194 10.37 23.48 -4.66
N LEU A 195 9.59 22.46 -4.38
CA LEU A 195 9.71 21.75 -3.10
C LEU A 195 10.90 20.79 -3.11
N PRO A 196 11.64 20.68 -2.00
CA PRO A 196 12.72 19.71 -1.85
C PRO A 196 12.21 18.26 -2.01
N ASN A 197 13.03 17.41 -2.64
CA ASN A 197 12.71 15.98 -2.76
C ASN A 197 12.54 15.32 -1.40
N GLY A 198 11.53 14.47 -1.27
CA GLY A 198 11.13 13.78 -0.04
C GLY A 198 9.87 14.37 0.61
N ILE A 199 9.45 15.58 0.21
CA ILE A 199 8.26 16.24 0.81
C ILE A 199 6.98 15.48 0.46
N VAL A 200 6.80 15.04 -0.78
CA VAL A 200 5.60 14.29 -1.21
C VAL A 200 5.50 12.98 -0.45
N THR A 201 6.63 12.25 -0.33
CA THR A 201 6.70 10.98 0.39
C THR A 201 6.39 11.15 1.88
N MET A 202 6.94 12.18 2.52
CA MET A 202 6.66 12.43 3.93
C MET A 202 5.22 12.90 4.15
N THR A 203 4.65 13.67 3.22
CA THR A 203 3.23 14.04 3.26
C THR A 203 2.33 12.80 3.09
N TYR A 204 2.67 11.89 2.16
CA TYR A 204 2.00 10.60 2.07
C TYR A 204 2.01 9.87 3.42
N LEU A 205 3.17 9.77 4.04
CA LEU A 205 3.33 9.06 5.32
C LEU A 205 2.47 9.69 6.43
N ILE A 206 2.41 11.01 6.52
CA ILE A 206 1.57 11.72 7.48
C ILE A 206 0.09 11.45 7.23
N LEU A 207 -0.38 11.73 6.00
CA LEU A 207 -1.81 11.67 5.69
C LEU A 207 -2.35 10.23 5.72
N TYR A 208 -1.58 9.27 5.22
CA TYR A 208 -1.92 7.85 5.37
C TYR A 208 -2.02 7.45 6.84
N SER A 209 -1.04 7.83 7.65
CA SER A 209 -1.01 7.51 9.08
C SER A 209 -2.18 8.17 9.85
N VAL A 210 -2.58 9.39 9.48
CA VAL A 210 -3.78 10.05 10.05
C VAL A 210 -5.02 9.22 9.75
N GLY A 211 -5.26 8.86 8.49
CA GLY A 211 -6.41 8.02 8.13
C GLY A 211 -6.38 6.67 8.83
N ARG A 212 -5.21 6.02 8.84
CA ARG A 212 -5.02 4.73 9.50
C ARG A 212 -5.27 4.79 11.01
N PHE A 213 -4.85 5.84 11.68
CA PHE A 213 -5.08 6.04 13.10
C PHE A 213 -6.57 6.05 13.46
N PHE A 214 -7.38 6.82 12.72
CA PHE A 214 -8.82 6.91 12.99
C PHE A 214 -9.58 5.64 12.56
N ILE A 215 -9.29 5.10 11.39
CA ILE A 215 -10.02 3.94 10.87
C ILE A 215 -9.69 2.68 11.69
N GLU A 216 -8.45 2.56 12.21
CA GLU A 216 -8.06 1.46 13.08
C GLU A 216 -8.95 1.34 14.33
N SER A 217 -9.46 2.46 14.84
CA SER A 217 -10.35 2.42 16.01
C SER A 217 -11.69 1.73 15.73
N LEU A 218 -12.11 1.64 14.48
CA LEU A 218 -13.35 0.96 14.05
C LEU A 218 -13.13 -0.54 13.77
N ARG A 219 -11.88 -0.97 13.55
CA ARG A 219 -11.56 -2.34 13.14
C ARG A 219 -11.66 -3.33 14.29
N THR A 220 -12.07 -4.56 13.97
CA THR A 220 -12.23 -5.66 14.91
C THR A 220 -11.02 -6.62 14.94
N ASP A 221 -10.21 -6.59 13.88
CA ASP A 221 -9.04 -7.47 13.67
C ASP A 221 -7.70 -6.78 13.97
N SER A 222 -7.70 -5.77 14.85
CA SER A 222 -6.51 -4.99 15.22
C SER A 222 -5.49 -5.81 15.98
N LEU A 223 -4.22 -5.73 15.57
CA LEU A 223 -3.11 -6.27 16.34
C LEU A 223 -2.89 -5.39 17.58
N MET A 224 -2.97 -6.02 18.77
CA MET A 224 -2.82 -5.33 20.05
C MET A 224 -1.41 -5.49 20.62
N PHE A 225 -0.89 -4.41 21.20
CA PHE A 225 0.31 -4.43 22.04
C PHE A 225 -0.06 -3.88 23.43
N GLY A 226 -0.35 -4.75 24.36
CA GLY A 226 -0.99 -4.38 25.61
C GLY A 226 -2.35 -3.70 25.34
N PRO A 227 -2.62 -2.52 25.91
CA PRO A 227 -3.88 -1.79 25.70
C PRO A 227 -3.91 -1.00 24.38
N PHE A 228 -2.80 -0.96 23.64
CA PHE A 228 -2.66 -0.13 22.45
C PHE A 228 -2.84 -0.93 21.15
N ARG A 229 -3.50 -0.35 20.17
CA ARG A 229 -3.53 -0.89 18.80
C ARG A 229 -2.21 -0.58 18.11
N MET A 230 -1.48 -1.61 17.67
CA MET A 230 -0.14 -1.45 17.09
C MET A 230 -0.13 -0.48 15.90
N ALA A 231 -1.16 -0.54 15.04
CA ALA A 231 -1.25 0.37 13.90
C ALA A 231 -1.38 1.85 14.32
N GLN A 232 -2.02 2.15 15.47
CA GLN A 232 -2.09 3.53 15.98
C GLN A 232 -0.74 4.00 16.52
N VAL A 233 -0.03 3.15 17.24
CA VAL A 233 1.32 3.47 17.75
C VAL A 233 2.29 3.75 16.59
N VAL A 234 2.30 2.88 15.58
CA VAL A 234 3.11 3.07 14.36
C VAL A 234 2.70 4.34 13.62
N SER A 235 1.41 4.65 13.54
CA SER A 235 0.92 5.86 12.89
C SER A 235 1.41 7.13 13.58
N ILE A 236 1.37 7.20 14.91
CA ILE A 236 1.88 8.34 15.68
C ILE A 236 3.39 8.51 15.43
N ALA A 237 4.15 7.42 15.54
CA ALA A 237 5.60 7.45 15.30
C ALA A 237 5.94 7.93 13.89
N ALA A 238 5.20 7.45 12.87
CA ALA A 238 5.36 7.85 11.48
C ALA A 238 5.04 9.34 11.26
N ILE A 239 3.97 9.87 11.88
CA ILE A 239 3.61 11.29 11.81
C ILE A 239 4.72 12.16 12.42
N ILE A 240 5.21 11.80 13.60
CA ILE A 240 6.29 12.56 14.28
C ILE A 240 7.55 12.55 13.42
N PHE A 241 7.98 11.38 12.95
CA PHE A 241 9.17 11.24 12.10
C PHE A 241 9.04 12.07 10.81
N ALA A 242 7.95 11.93 10.08
CA ALA A 242 7.75 12.61 8.81
C ALA A 242 7.62 14.13 8.98
N SER A 243 6.97 14.60 10.05
CA SER A 243 6.87 16.03 10.36
C SER A 243 8.23 16.63 10.70
N ALA A 244 9.03 15.95 11.51
CA ALA A 244 10.40 16.36 11.80
C ALA A 244 11.26 16.40 10.52
N PHE A 245 11.18 15.39 9.66
CA PHE A 245 11.89 15.36 8.39
C PHE A 245 11.53 16.58 7.51
N ILE A 246 10.23 16.86 7.34
CA ILE A 246 9.76 18.02 6.55
C ILE A 246 10.33 19.33 7.15
N TYR A 247 10.23 19.50 8.47
CA TYR A 247 10.73 20.70 9.14
C TYR A 247 12.22 20.95 8.87
N PHE A 248 13.06 19.94 9.09
CA PHE A 248 14.51 20.08 8.86
C PHE A 248 14.86 20.28 7.39
N LYS A 249 14.12 19.61 6.49
CA LYS A 249 14.35 19.71 5.04
C LYS A 249 14.03 21.11 4.50
N LEU A 250 12.89 21.69 4.92
CA LEU A 250 12.49 23.05 4.53
C LEU A 250 13.41 24.11 5.17
N LYS A 251 13.82 23.92 6.42
CA LYS A 251 14.79 24.84 7.08
C LYS A 251 16.10 24.89 6.32
N LYS A 252 16.63 23.72 5.93
CA LYS A 252 17.88 23.63 5.15
C LYS A 252 17.75 24.28 3.77
N SER A 253 16.62 24.11 3.06
CA SER A 253 16.40 24.74 1.76
C SER A 253 16.43 26.26 1.85
N LYS A 254 15.76 26.85 2.82
CA LYS A 254 15.74 28.30 3.06
C LYS A 254 17.11 28.88 3.45
N SER A 255 18.01 28.09 4.04
CA SER A 255 19.36 28.50 4.41
C SER A 255 20.34 28.55 3.24
N ILE A 256 20.01 27.89 2.11
CA ILE A 256 20.83 27.88 0.89
C ILE A 256 20.42 29.01 -0.07
N GLU A 257 19.19 29.53 0.06
CA GLU A 257 18.65 30.63 -0.75
C GLU A 257 19.02 32.02 -0.18
N LYS A 258 19.57 32.10 1.02
CA LYS A 258 20.16 33.29 1.66
C LYS A 258 21.67 33.31 1.48
#